data_44bcd9fcbc4d229ca06fcbbf82b73ebf
#
_entry.id   44bcd9fcbc4d229ca06fcbbf82b73ebf
#
_cell.length_a   1.000
_cell.length_b   1.000
_cell.length_c   1.000
_cell.angle_alpha   90.00
_cell.angle_beta   90.00
_cell.angle_gamma   90.00
#
_symmetry.space_group_name_H-M   'P 1'
#
loop_
_entity.id
_entity.type
_entity.pdbx_description
1 polymer ?
#
loop_
_entity_poly.entity_id
_entity_poly.type
_entity_poly.pdbx_seq_one_letter_code
_entity_poly.pdbx_strand_id
1 'polypeptide(L)'
;MDRNATLRWILERDEVFRYQLLSRMKMDCEFFLGFGNRMEKYLWAGNVAFQIECMKSIWDSFPADGKPEWLTVEQIENYERRMAE
;
A
#
# COMPACT_ATOMS: atom_id res chain seq x y z
N MET A 1 8.43 2.05 15.91
CA MET A 1 7.21 2.87 15.79
C MET A 1 6.02 1.93 15.63
N ASP A 2 4.91 2.16 16.35
CA ASP A 2 3.76 1.29 16.18
C ASP A 2 3.03 1.59 14.86
N ARG A 3 2.09 0.71 14.49
CA ARG A 3 1.39 0.84 13.21
C ARG A 3 0.59 2.15 13.10
N ASN A 4 -0.06 2.56 14.17
CA ASN A 4 -0.84 3.79 14.16
C ASN A 4 0.04 5.02 13.98
N ALA A 5 1.18 5.06 14.65
CA ALA A 5 2.13 6.16 14.52
C ALA A 5 2.71 6.22 13.11
N THR A 6 3.06 5.08 12.54
CA THR A 6 3.59 5.01 11.17
C THR A 6 2.55 5.51 10.17
N LEU A 7 1.31 5.03 10.30
CA LEU A 7 0.22 5.43 9.39
C LEU A 7 -0.06 6.91 9.49
N ARG A 8 -0.10 7.44 10.72
CA ARG A 8 -0.30 8.88 10.94
C ARG A 8 0.81 9.69 10.27
N TRP A 9 2.06 9.25 10.43
CA TRP A 9 3.21 9.91 9.81
C TRP A 9 3.06 9.96 8.29
N ILE A 10 2.68 8.84 7.67
CA ILE A 10 2.45 8.77 6.22
C ILE A 10 1.37 9.78 5.80
N LEU A 11 0.24 9.79 6.49
CA LEU A 11 -0.90 10.62 6.11
C LEU A 11 -0.63 12.11 6.32
N GLU A 12 0.37 12.46 7.11
CA GLU A 12 0.81 13.85 7.32
C GLU A 12 1.76 14.32 6.22
N ARG A 13 2.27 13.41 5.37
CA ARG A 13 3.16 13.79 4.27
C ARG A 13 2.36 14.47 3.16
N ASP A 14 3.06 15.18 2.30
CA ASP A 14 2.40 15.86 1.18
C ASP A 14 1.83 14.85 0.18
N GLU A 15 1.02 15.35 -0.74
CA GLU A 15 0.32 14.52 -1.72
C GLU A 15 1.29 13.79 -2.64
N VAL A 16 2.38 14.44 -3.04
CA VAL A 16 3.38 13.83 -3.93
C VAL A 16 4.03 12.64 -3.26
N PHE A 17 4.42 12.79 -1.99
CA PHE A 17 5.03 11.69 -1.24
C PHE A 17 4.06 10.51 -1.12
N ARG A 18 2.80 10.79 -0.74
CA ARG A 18 1.80 9.73 -0.57
C ARG A 18 1.53 9.00 -1.89
N TYR A 19 1.49 9.74 -2.99
CA TYR A 19 1.27 9.17 -4.32
C TYR A 19 2.43 8.24 -4.70
N GLN A 20 3.66 8.69 -4.49
CA GLN A 20 4.85 7.89 -4.80
C GLN A 20 4.96 6.67 -3.89
N LEU A 21 4.63 6.81 -2.62
CA LEU A 21 4.66 5.67 -1.70
C LEU A 21 3.63 4.62 -2.08
N LEU A 22 2.43 5.04 -2.47
CA LEU A 22 1.40 4.11 -2.90
C LEU A 22 1.85 3.35 -4.15
N SER A 23 2.49 4.02 -5.09
CA SER A 23 3.07 3.39 -6.28
C SER A 23 4.12 2.34 -5.90
N ARG A 24 5.01 2.69 -4.96
CA ARG A 24 6.02 1.78 -4.43
C ARG A 24 5.37 0.55 -3.81
N MET A 25 4.32 0.77 -3.00
CA MET A 25 3.63 -0.33 -2.32
C MET A 25 2.93 -1.27 -3.30
N LYS A 26 2.37 -0.71 -4.38
CA LYS A 26 1.78 -1.52 -5.45
C LYS A 26 2.83 -2.44 -6.07
N MET A 27 3.99 -1.89 -6.38
CA MET A 27 5.11 -2.66 -6.94
C MET A 27 5.58 -3.74 -5.95
N ASP A 28 5.61 -3.41 -4.67
CA ASP A 28 5.97 -4.38 -3.62
C ASP A 28 5.03 -5.57 -3.62
N CYS A 29 3.72 -5.32 -3.75
CA CYS A 29 2.72 -6.40 -3.78
C CYS A 29 2.93 -7.30 -5.01
N GLU A 30 3.18 -6.69 -6.15
CA GLU A 30 3.42 -7.43 -7.39
C GLU A 30 4.69 -8.27 -7.29
N PHE A 31 5.74 -7.72 -6.70
CA PHE A 31 6.99 -8.45 -6.47
C PHE A 31 6.76 -9.62 -5.51
N PHE A 32 6.06 -9.36 -4.40
CA PHE A 32 5.73 -10.38 -3.41
C PHE A 32 5.02 -11.58 -4.05
N LEU A 33 4.06 -11.31 -4.94
CA LEU A 33 3.28 -12.35 -5.60
C LEU A 33 4.04 -13.02 -6.75
N GLY A 34 5.06 -12.34 -7.28
CA GLY A 34 5.85 -12.85 -8.41
C GLY A 34 7.19 -13.43 -7.99
N PHE A 35 8.21 -12.58 -7.98
CA PHE A 35 9.59 -13.04 -7.78
C PHE A 35 10.05 -13.01 -6.32
N GLY A 36 9.26 -12.42 -5.43
CA GLY A 36 9.65 -12.24 -4.02
C GLY A 36 9.41 -13.45 -3.13
N ASN A 37 8.94 -14.57 -3.70
CA ASN A 37 8.66 -15.82 -2.98
C ASN A 37 7.76 -15.60 -1.75
N ARG A 38 6.87 -14.63 -1.82
CA ARG A 38 5.92 -14.28 -0.76
C ARG A 38 6.62 -13.93 0.56
N MET A 39 7.78 -13.28 0.49
CA MET A 39 8.55 -12.88 1.67
C MET A 39 8.19 -11.47 2.10
N GLU A 40 7.61 -11.35 3.29
CA GLU A 40 7.14 -10.07 3.82
C GLU A 40 8.24 -9.02 3.99
N LYS A 41 9.49 -9.44 4.09
CA LYS A 41 10.62 -8.51 4.23
C LYS A 41 10.78 -7.59 3.00
N TYR A 42 10.20 -7.95 1.86
CA TYR A 42 10.27 -7.12 0.66
C TYR A 42 9.15 -6.09 0.59
N LEU A 43 8.20 -6.13 1.53
CA LEU A 43 7.13 -5.14 1.60
C LEU A 43 7.63 -3.93 2.39
N TRP A 44 7.26 -2.75 1.94
CA TRP A 44 7.63 -1.52 2.65
C TRP A 44 7.20 -1.58 4.12
N ALA A 45 5.99 -2.07 4.37
CA ALA A 45 5.44 -2.19 5.73
C ALA A 45 5.96 -3.41 6.50
N GLY A 46 6.62 -4.35 5.82
CA GLY A 46 7.18 -5.54 6.45
C GLY A 46 6.17 -6.60 6.86
N ASN A 47 4.90 -6.41 6.52
CA ASN A 47 3.81 -7.28 6.93
C ASN A 47 2.66 -7.11 5.94
N VAL A 48 2.04 -8.21 5.52
CA VAL A 48 0.97 -8.17 4.52
C VAL A 48 -0.22 -7.34 4.99
N ALA A 49 -0.73 -7.63 6.19
CA ALA A 49 -1.92 -6.93 6.70
C ALA A 49 -1.67 -5.43 6.81
N PHE A 50 -0.50 -5.03 7.30
CA PHE A 50 -0.16 -3.62 7.45
C PHE A 50 0.08 -2.94 6.10
N GLN A 51 0.70 -3.65 5.16
CA GLN A 51 0.89 -3.14 3.79
C GLN A 51 -0.46 -2.78 3.17
N ILE A 52 -1.43 -3.67 3.26
CA ILE A 52 -2.76 -3.45 2.70
C ILE A 52 -3.48 -2.31 3.43
N GLU A 53 -3.39 -2.27 4.76
CA GLU A 53 -3.99 -1.18 5.55
C GLU A 53 -3.45 0.17 5.13
N CYS A 54 -2.14 0.28 4.97
CA CYS A 54 -1.51 1.52 4.52
C CYS A 54 -1.97 1.90 3.12
N MET A 55 -2.04 0.95 2.20
CA MET A 55 -2.46 1.22 0.83
C MET A 55 -3.89 1.74 0.78
N LYS A 56 -4.80 1.13 1.54
CA LYS A 56 -6.19 1.58 1.61
C LYS A 56 -6.28 2.99 2.19
N SER A 57 -5.55 3.26 3.26
CA SER A 57 -5.57 4.56 3.92
C SER A 57 -5.00 5.67 3.03
N ILE A 58 -3.90 5.39 2.34
CA ILE A 58 -3.29 6.35 1.42
C ILE A 58 -4.26 6.61 0.26
N TRP A 59 -4.82 5.56 -0.31
CA TRP A 59 -5.77 5.70 -1.43
C TRP A 59 -6.96 6.55 -1.03
N ASP A 60 -7.53 6.30 0.16
CA ASP A 60 -8.66 7.07 0.67
C ASP A 60 -8.30 8.54 0.96
N SER A 61 -7.02 8.82 1.22
CA SER A 61 -6.57 10.17 1.57
C SER A 61 -6.62 11.14 0.38
N PHE A 62 -6.68 10.62 -0.85
CA PHE A 62 -6.79 11.47 -2.02
C PHE A 62 -8.25 11.87 -2.26
N PRO A 63 -8.51 13.10 -2.76
CA PRO A 63 -9.88 13.49 -3.08
C PRO A 63 -10.45 12.64 -4.21
N ALA A 64 -11.78 12.67 -4.35
CA ALA A 64 -12.47 11.83 -5.34
C ALA A 64 -11.96 12.07 -6.77
N ASP A 65 -11.63 13.32 -7.10
CA ASP A 65 -11.11 13.68 -8.43
C ASP A 65 -9.59 13.57 -8.52
N GLY A 66 -8.92 13.18 -7.43
CA GLY A 66 -7.47 13.03 -7.37
C GLY A 66 -7.00 11.60 -7.11
N LYS A 67 -7.92 10.63 -7.19
CA LYS A 67 -7.54 9.22 -7.01
C LYS A 67 -6.65 8.79 -8.17
N PRO A 68 -5.61 7.96 -7.91
CA PRO A 68 -4.75 7.48 -8.99
C PRO A 68 -5.54 6.60 -9.97
N GLU A 69 -5.29 6.79 -11.25
CA GLU A 69 -5.93 5.99 -12.29
C GLU A 69 -5.31 4.59 -12.42
N TRP A 70 -4.06 4.46 -11.96
CA TRP A 70 -3.30 3.21 -12.09
C TRP A 70 -3.56 2.22 -10.96
N LEU A 71 -4.42 2.55 -9.98
CA LEU A 71 -4.76 1.67 -8.87
C LEU A 71 -6.17 1.95 -8.39
N THR A 72 -6.97 0.91 -8.30
CA THR A 72 -8.34 0.99 -7.76
C THR A 72 -8.40 0.29 -6.41
N VAL A 73 -9.45 0.58 -5.63
CA VAL A 73 -9.67 -0.10 -4.35
C VAL A 73 -9.88 -1.60 -4.58
N GLU A 74 -10.53 -1.97 -5.68
CA GLU A 74 -10.74 -3.37 -6.04
C GLU A 74 -9.41 -4.10 -6.28
N GLN A 75 -8.45 -3.42 -6.87
CA GLN A 75 -7.11 -3.98 -7.07
C GLN A 75 -6.40 -4.19 -5.74
N ILE A 76 -6.54 -3.25 -4.80
CA ILE A 76 -5.95 -3.39 -3.46
C ILE A 76 -6.59 -4.59 -2.76
N GLU A 77 -7.90 -4.73 -2.83
CA GLU A 77 -8.60 -5.88 -2.25
C GLU A 77 -8.17 -7.20 -2.90
N ASN A 78 -7.90 -7.19 -4.21
CA ASN A 78 -7.40 -8.36 -4.91
C ASN A 78 -6.00 -8.75 -4.42
N TYR A 79 -5.12 -7.78 -4.22
CA TYR A 79 -3.81 -8.04 -3.61
C TYR A 79 -3.99 -8.65 -2.23
N GLU A 80 -4.90 -8.09 -1.42
CA GLU A 80 -5.17 -8.60 -0.08
C GLU A 80 -5.52 -10.08 -0.09
N ARG A 81 -6.45 -10.46 -0.96
CA ARG A 81 -6.87 -11.86 -1.07
C ARG A 81 -5.73 -12.77 -1.53
N ARG A 82 -5.00 -12.35 -2.54
CA ARG A 82 -3.93 -13.17 -3.13
C ARG A 82 -2.74 -13.30 -2.19
N MET A 83 -2.41 -12.24 -1.47
CA MET A 83 -1.28 -12.23 -0.56
C MET A 83 -1.57 -13.00 0.74
N ALA A 84 -2.85 -13.15 1.10
CA ALA A 84 -3.26 -13.91 2.28
C ALA A 84 -3.21 -15.42 2.06
N GLU A 85 -3.12 -15.87 0.82
CA GLU A 85 -3.03 -17.30 0.49
C GLU A 85 -1.62 -17.86 0.81
#